data_8de2d6eb2fed14b45b972a27ea3b7130
#
_entry.id   8de2d6eb2fed14b45b972a27ea3b7130
#
_cell.length_a   1.000
_cell.length_b   1.000
_cell.length_c   1.000
_cell.angle_alpha   90.00
_cell.angle_beta   90.00
_cell.angle_gamma   90.00
#
_symmetry.space_group_name_H-M   'P 1'
#
loop_
_entity.id
_entity.type
_entity.pdbx_description
1 polymer ?
#
loop_
_entity_poly.entity_id
_entity_poly.type
_entity_poly.pdbx_seq_one_letter_code
_entity_poly.pdbx_strand_id
1 'polypeptide(L)'
;MTQVPGQKSPSPDDPPKPRARRIAPSMARFVAISWRDLAVSFGPILLVSAAAIYLAVRLIQPAPPNTLTMSAGTKGSSFWNNAQQYKKILARNGITLNVLESQGSLDNLQKLEDPNSNVDVGFVQGGMAAATSGVPGAAPAIASQHENLVSLGSVAYVPLAVFYRGPMLTRLSELKGKRLAISTEGSGTRALALAMLKANGIEPGGNTELLPLAGDEAAAALSNGSIDAAFLTGDSAQPPTMGKLYRTPGIRFFDFTQADAYARRFPYLKVLNLPMGAFDLAKNLPEHRIRLIAPTAELIARDGLHPALSDLLIEAAKEVHGRANLMQSANEFPAPLSHEFRISDDAERYYKSGKGFLYRTLPFWIASLADRVIVLLVPIIVVLIPGFRLVPGLYRWRVRSRIYKIYGALIAIEREAMTDPDTVQRDALIERLDDIEGKVNQMKMPLAYADQFYVLREHIGFVRQRLTLARSAAIDAQADSVQHTT
;
A
#
# COMPACT_ATOMS: atom_id res chain seq x y z
N MET A 1 -10.08 40.90 -71.24
CA MET A 1 -11.29 40.62 -72.07
C MET A 1 -11.40 39.15 -72.21
N THR A 2 -12.31 38.48 -71.46
CA THR A 2 -12.92 37.22 -71.85
C THR A 2 -14.12 36.99 -70.93
N GLN A 3 -15.27 36.85 -71.56
CA GLN A 3 -16.63 36.88 -71.01
C GLN A 3 -16.96 35.66 -70.16
N VAL A 4 -17.77 35.87 -69.09
CA VAL A 4 -18.49 34.88 -68.28
C VAL A 4 -19.82 34.60 -68.96
N PRO A 5 -20.26 33.37 -69.19
CA PRO A 5 -21.60 33.04 -69.72
C PRO A 5 -22.65 33.06 -68.60
N GLY A 6 -23.78 33.63 -68.93
CA GLY A 6 -24.90 33.98 -68.09
C GLY A 6 -25.56 32.91 -67.26
N GLN A 7 -25.94 33.31 -66.06
CA GLN A 7 -26.94 32.65 -65.19
C GLN A 7 -28.34 32.93 -65.76
N LYS A 8 -29.07 31.85 -66.12
CA LYS A 8 -30.51 31.89 -66.41
C LYS A 8 -31.27 32.01 -65.09
N SER A 9 -32.09 33.07 -64.99
CA SER A 9 -33.09 33.25 -63.94
C SER A 9 -34.21 32.18 -64.04
N PRO A 10 -34.66 31.63 -62.95
CA PRO A 10 -35.78 30.69 -62.97
C PRO A 10 -37.09 31.39 -63.20
N SER A 11 -38.01 30.70 -63.97
CA SER A 11 -39.34 31.13 -64.36
C SER A 11 -40.30 31.10 -63.15
N PRO A 12 -41.36 31.92 -63.08
CA PRO A 12 -42.24 32.07 -61.92
C PRO A 12 -43.20 30.91 -61.65
N ASP A 13 -43.24 29.87 -62.48
CA ASP A 13 -44.28 28.81 -62.42
C ASP A 13 -43.81 27.41 -62.00
N ASP A 14 -42.59 27.29 -61.36
CA ASP A 14 -42.17 26.00 -60.81
C ASP A 14 -42.71 25.82 -59.38
N PRO A 15 -43.42 24.72 -59.07
CA PRO A 15 -43.94 24.44 -57.74
C PRO A 15 -42.79 24.18 -56.79
N PRO A 16 -42.85 24.65 -55.54
CA PRO A 16 -41.76 24.50 -54.57
C PRO A 16 -41.47 23.04 -54.29
N LYS A 17 -40.26 22.58 -54.62
CA LYS A 17 -39.79 21.23 -54.23
C LYS A 17 -39.79 21.11 -52.72
N PRO A 18 -40.35 20.04 -52.12
CA PRO A 18 -40.37 19.85 -50.69
C PRO A 18 -38.92 19.77 -50.18
N ARG A 19 -38.54 20.67 -49.29
CA ARG A 19 -37.28 20.63 -48.58
C ARG A 19 -37.25 19.38 -47.67
N ALA A 20 -36.62 18.33 -48.15
CA ALA A 20 -36.31 17.17 -47.31
C ALA A 20 -35.47 17.65 -46.11
N ARG A 21 -36.10 17.72 -44.93
CA ARG A 21 -35.40 17.89 -43.65
C ARG A 21 -34.46 16.70 -43.47
N ARG A 22 -33.16 16.88 -43.75
CA ARG A 22 -32.11 15.97 -43.34
C ARG A 22 -32.01 16.02 -41.82
N ILE A 23 -32.76 15.16 -41.13
CA ILE A 23 -32.57 14.88 -39.71
C ILE A 23 -31.29 14.06 -39.64
N ALA A 24 -30.28 14.57 -38.94
CA ALA A 24 -29.03 13.86 -38.72
C ALA A 24 -29.34 12.50 -38.06
N PRO A 25 -28.85 11.36 -38.59
CA PRO A 25 -29.25 10.01 -38.12
C PRO A 25 -28.92 9.74 -36.65
N SER A 26 -28.04 10.53 -36.03
CA SER A 26 -27.70 10.41 -34.62
C SER A 26 -28.76 10.99 -33.67
N MET A 27 -29.45 12.08 -34.03
CA MET A 27 -30.48 12.66 -33.17
C MET A 27 -31.78 11.84 -33.16
N ALA A 28 -32.18 11.24 -34.27
CA ALA A 28 -33.35 10.40 -34.33
C ALA A 28 -33.25 9.15 -33.43
N ARG A 29 -32.05 8.62 -33.21
CA ARG A 29 -31.82 7.47 -32.32
C ARG A 29 -31.95 7.82 -30.83
N PHE A 30 -31.65 9.04 -30.41
CA PHE A 30 -31.75 9.46 -29.00
C PHE A 30 -33.22 9.80 -28.60
N VAL A 31 -34.06 10.24 -29.51
CA VAL A 31 -35.49 10.57 -29.23
C VAL A 31 -36.32 9.31 -29.03
N ALA A 32 -35.88 8.16 -29.51
CA ALA A 32 -36.62 6.90 -29.46
C ALA A 32 -36.31 6.03 -28.22
N ILE A 33 -35.36 6.42 -27.35
CA ILE A 33 -34.96 5.64 -26.18
C ILE A 33 -35.60 6.20 -24.92
N SER A 34 -36.36 5.37 -24.21
CA SER A 34 -36.92 5.73 -22.91
C SER A 34 -35.84 5.87 -21.85
N TRP A 35 -35.68 7.06 -21.28
CA TRP A 35 -34.72 7.33 -20.19
C TRP A 35 -34.90 6.39 -18.98
N ARG A 36 -36.16 5.96 -18.70
CA ARG A 36 -36.43 4.98 -17.63
C ARG A 36 -35.85 3.61 -17.95
N ASP A 37 -35.92 3.18 -19.21
CA ASP A 37 -35.37 1.88 -19.61
C ASP A 37 -33.86 1.89 -19.64
N LEU A 38 -33.28 3.04 -20.04
CA LEU A 38 -31.84 3.28 -19.95
C LEU A 38 -31.38 3.24 -18.47
N ALA A 39 -32.04 3.99 -17.60
CA ALA A 39 -31.69 4.05 -16.17
C ALA A 39 -31.75 2.68 -15.48
N VAL A 40 -32.79 1.88 -15.78
CA VAL A 40 -32.94 0.55 -15.18
C VAL A 40 -31.94 -0.48 -15.78
N SER A 41 -31.55 -0.32 -17.05
CA SER A 41 -30.57 -1.22 -17.69
C SER A 41 -29.12 -0.89 -17.29
N PHE A 42 -28.80 0.40 -17.16
CA PHE A 42 -27.46 0.86 -16.75
C PHE A 42 -27.29 1.02 -15.23
N GLY A 43 -28.39 1.28 -14.50
CA GLY A 43 -28.38 1.55 -13.05
C GLY A 43 -27.65 0.49 -12.24
N PRO A 44 -27.96 -0.81 -12.39
CA PRO A 44 -27.25 -1.88 -11.67
C PRO A 44 -25.75 -1.90 -11.96
N ILE A 45 -25.36 -1.68 -13.22
CA ILE A 45 -23.95 -1.67 -13.63
C ILE A 45 -23.22 -0.47 -13.05
N LEU A 46 -23.84 0.72 -13.11
CA LEU A 46 -23.30 1.93 -12.47
C LEU A 46 -23.15 1.76 -10.96
N LEU A 47 -24.13 1.10 -10.31
CA LEU A 47 -24.10 0.85 -8.88
C LEU A 47 -22.96 -0.14 -8.51
N VAL A 48 -22.82 -1.23 -9.26
CA VAL A 48 -21.72 -2.20 -9.08
C VAL A 48 -20.37 -1.55 -9.37
N SER A 49 -20.28 -0.72 -10.44
CA SER A 49 -19.06 0.03 -10.74
C SER A 49 -18.71 1.03 -9.64
N ALA A 50 -19.70 1.76 -9.13
CA ALA A 50 -19.48 2.70 -8.01
C ALA A 50 -19.06 1.98 -6.73
N ALA A 51 -19.65 0.82 -6.43
CA ALA A 51 -19.26 -0.02 -5.30
C ALA A 51 -17.82 -0.58 -5.47
N ALA A 52 -17.47 -1.02 -6.68
CA ALA A 52 -16.14 -1.50 -7.00
C ALA A 52 -15.09 -0.37 -6.89
N ILE A 53 -15.41 0.83 -7.38
CA ILE A 53 -14.55 2.02 -7.22
C ILE A 53 -14.40 2.39 -5.75
N TYR A 54 -15.51 2.40 -4.99
CA TYR A 54 -15.47 2.70 -3.56
C TYR A 54 -14.59 1.69 -2.80
N LEU A 55 -14.75 0.40 -3.10
CA LEU A 55 -13.93 -0.66 -2.52
C LEU A 55 -12.46 -0.52 -2.92
N ALA A 56 -12.18 -0.26 -4.19
CA ALA A 56 -10.83 -0.01 -4.68
C ALA A 56 -10.19 1.20 -3.98
N VAL A 57 -10.91 2.32 -3.84
CA VAL A 57 -10.43 3.52 -3.12
C VAL A 57 -10.16 3.22 -1.63
N ARG A 58 -10.95 2.36 -1.00
CA ARG A 58 -10.73 1.92 0.39
C ARG A 58 -9.51 1.00 0.55
N LEU A 59 -9.20 0.21 -0.48
CA LEU A 59 -8.06 -0.71 -0.51
C LEU A 59 -6.77 -0.04 -1.01
N ILE A 60 -6.87 1.13 -1.67
CA ILE A 60 -5.72 1.89 -2.14
C ILE A 60 -5.03 2.50 -0.92
N GLN A 61 -3.75 2.17 -0.76
CA GLN A 61 -2.90 2.88 0.18
C GLN A 61 -2.80 4.36 -0.22
N PRO A 62 -2.84 5.30 0.75
CA PRO A 62 -2.67 6.72 0.46
C PRO A 62 -1.33 6.97 -0.24
N ALA A 63 -1.18 8.14 -0.86
CA ALA A 63 0.10 8.54 -1.44
C ALA A 63 1.22 8.42 -0.40
N PRO A 64 2.42 7.92 -0.79
CA PRO A 64 3.56 7.95 0.11
C PRO A 64 3.75 9.39 0.60
N PRO A 65 3.93 9.62 1.90
CA PRO A 65 4.21 10.95 2.41
C PRO A 65 5.52 11.47 1.81
N ASN A 66 5.57 12.77 1.53
CA ASN A 66 6.77 13.43 0.99
C ASN A 66 7.81 13.73 2.08
N THR A 67 7.45 13.51 3.34
CA THR A 67 8.30 13.74 4.50
C THR A 67 8.39 12.47 5.31
N LEU A 68 9.58 12.19 5.84
CA LEU A 68 9.87 11.09 6.73
C LEU A 68 10.75 11.60 7.86
N THR A 69 10.53 11.14 9.08
CA THR A 69 11.33 11.54 10.23
C THR A 69 12.14 10.36 10.77
N MET A 70 13.45 10.55 10.88
CA MET A 70 14.40 9.52 11.32
C MET A 70 15.08 9.94 12.61
N SER A 71 15.00 9.11 13.64
CA SER A 71 15.83 9.23 14.84
C SER A 71 17.16 8.52 14.62
N ALA A 72 18.29 9.23 14.82
CA ALA A 72 19.61 8.73 14.45
C ALA A 72 20.49 8.40 15.66
N GLY A 73 21.15 9.40 16.20
CA GLY A 73 22.07 9.30 17.32
C GLY A 73 22.61 10.68 17.65
N THR A 74 23.60 10.77 18.50
CA THR A 74 24.28 12.02 18.83
C THR A 74 24.99 12.59 17.60
N LYS A 75 25.03 13.91 17.48
CA LYS A 75 25.75 14.58 16.38
C LYS A 75 27.17 14.08 16.26
N GLY A 76 27.58 13.71 15.05
CA GLY A 76 28.90 13.18 14.77
C GLY A 76 29.05 11.68 14.99
N SER A 77 28.12 10.98 15.62
CA SER A 77 28.12 9.52 15.69
C SER A 77 28.00 8.87 14.30
N SER A 78 28.36 7.59 14.19
CA SER A 78 28.19 6.85 12.94
C SER A 78 26.74 6.84 12.48
N PHE A 79 25.78 6.68 13.40
CA PHE A 79 24.35 6.68 13.08
C PHE A 79 23.89 8.04 12.53
N TRP A 80 24.32 9.15 13.17
CA TRP A 80 24.03 10.49 12.67
C TRP A 80 24.58 10.69 11.25
N ASN A 81 25.85 10.35 11.04
CA ASN A 81 26.51 10.54 9.75
C ASN A 81 25.85 9.71 8.64
N ASN A 82 25.45 8.47 8.95
CA ASN A 82 24.71 7.63 8.02
C ASN A 82 23.33 8.21 7.71
N ALA A 83 22.57 8.69 8.71
CA ALA A 83 21.28 9.34 8.51
C ALA A 83 21.39 10.57 7.59
N GLN A 84 22.47 11.36 7.70
CA GLN A 84 22.71 12.49 6.78
C GLN A 84 22.97 12.02 5.34
N GLN A 85 23.56 10.84 5.14
CA GLN A 85 23.68 10.25 3.80
C GLN A 85 22.32 9.77 3.28
N TYR A 86 21.51 9.10 4.11
CA TYR A 86 20.13 8.75 3.76
C TYR A 86 19.32 9.98 3.34
N LYS A 87 19.43 11.09 4.07
CA LYS A 87 18.76 12.36 3.73
C LYS A 87 19.10 12.81 2.31
N LYS A 88 20.36 12.73 1.91
CA LYS A 88 20.78 13.10 0.54
C LYS A 88 20.23 12.16 -0.53
N ILE A 89 20.17 10.86 -0.22
CA ILE A 89 19.66 9.84 -1.16
C ILE A 89 18.16 9.96 -1.34
N LEU A 90 17.40 10.11 -0.25
CA LEU A 90 15.96 10.27 -0.29
C LEU A 90 15.55 11.56 -1.03
N ALA A 91 16.30 12.64 -0.83
CA ALA A 91 16.06 13.91 -1.52
C ALA A 91 16.13 13.79 -3.06
N ARG A 92 16.98 12.91 -3.62
CA ARG A 92 17.02 12.63 -5.07
C ARG A 92 15.70 12.08 -5.61
N ASN A 93 14.91 11.46 -4.74
CA ASN A 93 13.60 10.87 -5.07
C ASN A 93 12.42 11.76 -4.62
N GLY A 94 12.68 13.02 -4.24
CA GLY A 94 11.66 13.98 -3.83
C GLY A 94 11.12 13.76 -2.41
N ILE A 95 11.78 12.94 -1.58
CA ILE A 95 11.41 12.70 -0.19
C ILE A 95 12.31 13.51 0.75
N THR A 96 11.70 14.29 1.63
CA THR A 96 12.41 15.06 2.66
C THR A 96 12.58 14.20 3.91
N LEU A 97 13.84 13.85 4.26
CA LEU A 97 14.15 13.16 5.51
C LEU A 97 14.51 14.19 6.60
N ASN A 98 13.71 14.25 7.65
CA ASN A 98 14.00 15.01 8.87
C ASN A 98 14.83 14.13 9.80
N VAL A 99 16.11 14.46 9.97
CA VAL A 99 16.98 13.72 10.88
C VAL A 99 16.98 14.38 12.25
N LEU A 100 16.51 13.63 13.25
CA LEU A 100 16.46 14.06 14.64
C LEU A 100 17.68 13.51 15.41
N GLU A 101 18.25 14.38 16.24
CA GLU A 101 19.26 13.98 17.22
C GLU A 101 18.63 13.13 18.32
N SER A 102 19.37 12.14 18.79
CA SER A 102 18.98 11.27 19.90
C SER A 102 20.20 10.86 20.74
N GLN A 103 19.92 10.20 21.86
CA GLN A 103 20.99 9.63 22.69
C GLN A 103 21.56 8.30 22.12
N GLY A 104 20.91 7.72 21.11
CA GLY A 104 21.32 6.47 20.46
C GLY A 104 20.22 5.44 20.37
N SER A 105 20.58 4.16 20.26
CA SER A 105 19.67 3.07 19.90
C SER A 105 18.47 2.89 20.85
N LEU A 106 18.67 3.02 22.15
CA LEU A 106 17.60 2.85 23.13
C LEU A 106 16.61 4.03 23.08
N ASP A 107 17.10 5.26 22.97
CA ASP A 107 16.27 6.46 22.81
C ASP A 107 15.51 6.42 21.48
N ASN A 108 16.15 5.89 20.41
CA ASN A 108 15.48 5.69 19.12
C ASN A 108 14.30 4.70 19.23
N LEU A 109 14.52 3.58 19.92
CA LEU A 109 13.48 2.59 20.16
C LEU A 109 12.31 3.18 20.96
N GLN A 110 12.59 3.89 22.04
CA GLN A 110 11.58 4.54 22.87
C GLN A 110 10.76 5.57 22.08
N LYS A 111 11.40 6.37 21.21
CA LYS A 111 10.71 7.31 20.33
C LYS A 111 9.84 6.63 19.27
N LEU A 112 10.27 5.47 18.76
CA LEU A 112 9.47 4.68 17.82
C LEU A 112 8.25 4.04 18.48
N GLU A 113 8.35 3.66 19.75
CA GLU A 113 7.25 3.10 20.54
C GLU A 113 6.24 4.15 20.99
N ASP A 114 6.68 5.38 21.24
CA ASP A 114 5.79 6.46 21.67
C ASP A 114 4.84 6.91 20.55
N PRO A 115 3.53 6.67 20.66
CA PRO A 115 2.56 7.08 19.65
C PRO A 115 2.51 8.59 19.40
N ASN A 116 2.95 9.40 20.37
CA ASN A 116 2.97 10.86 20.27
C ASN A 116 4.24 11.39 19.60
N SER A 117 5.23 10.53 19.43
CA SER A 117 6.44 10.89 18.70
C SER A 117 6.19 10.87 17.20
N ASN A 118 6.70 11.87 16.49
CA ASN A 118 6.64 11.96 15.03
C ASN A 118 7.81 11.22 14.35
N VAL A 119 8.40 10.21 15.01
CA VAL A 119 9.49 9.42 14.45
C VAL A 119 8.91 8.23 13.70
N ASP A 120 9.28 8.08 12.42
CA ASP A 120 8.81 7.01 11.55
C ASP A 120 9.81 5.86 11.46
N VAL A 121 11.11 6.17 11.53
CA VAL A 121 12.20 5.21 11.35
C VAL A 121 13.40 5.56 12.23
N GLY A 122 14.19 4.58 12.62
CA GLY A 122 15.41 4.82 13.42
C GLY A 122 16.42 3.68 13.31
N PHE A 123 17.68 3.98 13.65
CA PHE A 123 18.68 2.95 13.81
C PHE A 123 18.63 2.38 15.23
N VAL A 124 18.44 1.09 15.35
CA VAL A 124 18.40 0.37 16.61
C VAL A 124 19.37 -0.80 16.55
N GLN A 125 20.29 -0.90 17.51
CA GLN A 125 21.17 -2.06 17.58
C GLN A 125 20.49 -3.24 18.30
N GLY A 126 20.86 -4.46 17.95
CA GLY A 126 20.36 -5.66 18.61
C GLY A 126 20.66 -5.68 20.11
N GLY A 127 19.74 -6.27 20.89
CA GLY A 127 19.80 -6.30 22.36
C GLY A 127 19.00 -5.19 23.05
N MET A 128 18.40 -4.25 22.28
CA MET A 128 17.68 -3.12 22.88
C MET A 128 16.32 -3.52 23.39
N ALA A 129 15.58 -4.35 22.67
CA ALA A 129 14.29 -4.86 23.13
C ALA A 129 14.44 -5.72 24.39
N ALA A 130 15.52 -6.51 24.49
CA ALA A 130 15.86 -7.23 25.70
C ALA A 130 16.22 -6.30 26.87
N ALA A 131 16.83 -5.16 26.60
CA ALA A 131 17.18 -4.18 27.63
C ALA A 131 15.93 -3.47 28.21
N THR A 132 14.91 -3.22 27.39
CA THR A 132 13.64 -2.64 27.86
C THR A 132 12.77 -3.62 28.63
N SER A 133 12.79 -4.89 28.27
CA SER A 133 11.96 -5.93 28.91
C SER A 133 12.56 -6.51 30.20
N GLY A 134 13.80 -6.21 30.53
CA GLY A 134 14.49 -6.69 31.72
C GLY A 134 14.85 -8.19 31.74
N VAL A 135 14.54 -8.94 30.66
CA VAL A 135 14.78 -10.38 30.55
C VAL A 135 15.92 -10.68 29.57
N PRO A 136 17.13 -11.03 30.03
CA PRO A 136 18.24 -11.39 29.15
C PRO A 136 17.95 -12.66 28.35
N GLY A 137 18.00 -12.62 27.02
CA GLY A 137 18.01 -13.80 26.14
C GLY A 137 16.66 -14.32 25.66
N ALA A 138 15.55 -13.65 25.90
CA ALA A 138 14.20 -14.12 25.51
C ALA A 138 13.76 -13.60 24.13
N ALA A 139 14.40 -14.03 23.06
CA ALA A 139 14.09 -13.58 21.70
C ALA A 139 12.64 -13.80 21.21
N PRO A 140 11.94 -14.91 21.48
CA PRO A 140 10.57 -15.10 20.98
C PRO A 140 9.49 -14.30 21.73
N ALA A 141 9.70 -14.05 23.04
CA ALA A 141 8.73 -13.30 23.86
C ALA A 141 8.79 -11.77 23.63
N ILE A 142 9.85 -11.27 23.05
CA ILE A 142 10.10 -9.86 22.83
C ILE A 142 9.38 -9.37 21.58
N ALA A 143 9.29 -10.18 20.52
CA ALA A 143 8.60 -9.84 19.28
C ALA A 143 7.10 -9.51 19.50
N SER A 144 6.47 -10.13 20.50
CA SER A 144 5.07 -9.86 20.87
C SER A 144 4.85 -8.56 21.65
N GLN A 145 5.90 -7.95 22.19
CA GLN A 145 5.81 -6.67 22.91
C GLN A 145 5.93 -5.44 22.00
N HIS A 146 6.46 -5.63 20.80
CA HIS A 146 6.75 -4.54 19.83
C HIS A 146 5.99 -4.76 18.52
N GLU A 147 4.72 -5.16 18.59
CA GLU A 147 3.88 -5.50 17.41
C GLU A 147 3.74 -4.32 16.41
N ASN A 148 3.85 -3.09 16.88
CA ASN A 148 3.76 -1.89 16.06
C ASN A 148 5.07 -1.49 15.37
N LEU A 149 6.14 -2.27 15.55
CA LEU A 149 7.45 -2.02 14.96
C LEU A 149 7.87 -3.17 14.05
N VAL A 150 8.52 -2.80 12.96
CA VAL A 150 9.04 -3.75 11.97
C VAL A 150 10.50 -3.42 11.62
N SER A 151 11.28 -4.46 11.35
CA SER A 151 12.65 -4.30 10.84
C SER A 151 12.62 -4.23 9.31
N LEU A 152 13.33 -3.27 8.74
CA LEU A 152 13.65 -3.21 7.32
C LEU A 152 14.94 -3.97 6.98
N GLY A 153 15.57 -4.58 7.98
CA GLY A 153 16.78 -5.36 7.90
C GLY A 153 17.96 -4.76 8.65
N SER A 154 18.95 -5.60 8.87
CA SER A 154 20.22 -5.19 9.45
C SER A 154 21.06 -4.41 8.43
N VAL A 155 21.72 -3.34 8.86
CA VAL A 155 22.46 -2.42 7.98
C VAL A 155 23.97 -2.40 8.22
N ALA A 156 24.43 -2.77 9.41
CA ALA A 156 25.85 -2.83 9.73
C ALA A 156 26.10 -3.61 11.02
N TYR A 157 27.33 -4.08 11.21
CA TYR A 157 27.81 -4.47 12.54
C TYR A 157 28.13 -3.24 13.39
N VAL A 158 27.85 -3.33 14.69
CA VAL A 158 28.16 -2.30 15.70
C VAL A 158 29.09 -2.89 16.75
N PRO A 159 30.41 -3.03 16.46
CA PRO A 159 31.33 -3.68 17.35
C PRO A 159 31.50 -2.90 18.66
N LEU A 160 31.49 -3.62 19.78
CA LEU A 160 31.80 -3.08 21.08
C LEU A 160 33.31 -2.96 21.21
N ALA A 161 33.81 -1.73 21.17
CA ALA A 161 35.20 -1.40 21.38
C ALA A 161 35.41 -1.03 22.85
N VAL A 162 36.25 -1.81 23.57
CA VAL A 162 36.61 -1.50 24.94
C VAL A 162 38.11 -1.11 24.98
N PHE A 163 38.37 0.14 25.32
CA PHE A 163 39.70 0.66 25.51
C PHE A 163 40.02 0.81 27.01
N TYR A 164 41.24 0.48 27.43
CA TYR A 164 41.60 0.49 28.85
C TYR A 164 43.08 0.82 29.08
N ARG A 165 43.39 1.26 30.30
CA ARG A 165 44.75 1.47 30.79
C ARG A 165 45.18 0.37 31.75
N GLY A 166 46.47 0.05 31.78
CA GLY A 166 47.05 -0.90 32.72
C GLY A 166 47.55 -2.19 32.10
N PRO A 167 47.68 -3.27 32.89
CA PRO A 167 48.16 -4.56 32.40
C PRO A 167 47.21 -5.18 31.41
N MET A 168 47.68 -6.19 30.68
CA MET A 168 46.85 -6.93 29.74
C MET A 168 45.69 -7.62 30.49
N LEU A 169 44.45 -7.34 30.04
CA LEU A 169 43.23 -7.97 30.54
C LEU A 169 42.79 -9.07 29.58
N THR A 170 42.28 -10.17 30.12
CA THR A 170 41.78 -11.30 29.37
C THR A 170 40.25 -11.49 29.53
N ARG A 171 39.69 -10.93 30.59
CA ARG A 171 38.28 -11.02 30.96
C ARG A 171 37.72 -9.67 31.37
N LEU A 172 36.47 -9.39 31.04
CA LEU A 172 35.80 -8.17 31.50
C LEU A 172 35.62 -8.10 33.02
N SER A 173 35.57 -9.24 33.71
CA SER A 173 35.52 -9.29 35.19
C SER A 173 36.73 -8.63 35.89
N GLU A 174 37.85 -8.48 35.18
CA GLU A 174 39.04 -7.81 35.69
C GLU A 174 38.91 -6.27 35.74
N LEU A 175 37.85 -5.73 35.16
CA LEU A 175 37.46 -4.32 35.28
C LEU A 175 36.69 -3.99 36.59
N LYS A 176 36.48 -4.97 37.47
CA LYS A 176 35.82 -4.77 38.76
C LYS A 176 36.62 -3.80 39.63
N GLY A 177 35.92 -2.82 40.24
CA GLY A 177 36.53 -1.78 41.07
C GLY A 177 37.23 -0.68 40.29
N LYS A 178 37.08 -0.58 38.98
CA LYS A 178 37.60 0.44 38.08
C LYS A 178 36.56 1.52 37.74
N ARG A 179 37.06 2.65 37.22
CA ARG A 179 36.24 3.76 36.69
C ARG A 179 35.96 3.51 35.21
N LEU A 180 34.73 3.24 34.84
CA LEU A 180 34.33 2.82 33.48
C LEU A 180 33.42 3.86 32.84
N ALA A 181 33.83 4.42 31.69
CA ALA A 181 32.91 5.18 30.84
C ALA A 181 32.07 4.20 30.03
N ILE A 182 30.73 4.24 30.20
CA ILE A 182 29.81 3.33 29.56
C ILE A 182 28.75 4.05 28.71
N SER A 183 28.98 5.30 28.35
CA SER A 183 28.08 6.17 27.60
C SER A 183 26.88 6.68 28.39
N THR A 184 26.14 7.60 27.77
CA THR A 184 24.95 8.27 28.35
C THR A 184 23.74 7.35 28.41
N GLU A 185 22.74 7.72 29.20
CA GLU A 185 21.42 7.07 29.19
C GLU A 185 20.78 7.19 27.80
N GLY A 186 20.01 6.20 27.41
CA GLY A 186 19.40 6.16 26.06
C GLY A 186 20.34 5.65 24.95
N SER A 187 21.66 5.52 25.19
CA SER A 187 22.57 4.96 24.19
C SER A 187 22.54 3.42 24.19
N GLY A 188 22.70 2.83 23.01
CA GLY A 188 22.87 1.40 22.86
C GLY A 188 24.21 0.92 23.43
N THR A 189 25.25 1.78 23.42
CA THR A 189 26.55 1.50 24.07
C THR A 189 26.33 1.22 25.54
N ARG A 190 25.60 2.05 26.26
CA ARG A 190 25.34 1.87 27.69
C ARG A 190 24.58 0.58 27.97
N ALA A 191 23.51 0.34 27.20
CA ALA A 191 22.71 -0.87 27.36
C ALA A 191 23.57 -2.15 27.14
N LEU A 192 24.33 -2.18 26.07
CA LEU A 192 25.26 -3.29 25.78
C LEU A 192 26.35 -3.44 26.84
N ALA A 193 26.96 -2.34 27.24
CA ALA A 193 28.01 -2.37 28.28
C ALA A 193 27.46 -2.92 29.61
N LEU A 194 26.29 -2.46 30.04
CA LEU A 194 25.64 -2.96 31.26
C LEU A 194 25.34 -4.45 31.18
N ALA A 195 24.80 -4.93 30.02
CA ALA A 195 24.55 -6.35 29.82
C ALA A 195 25.82 -7.19 29.90
N MET A 196 26.89 -6.73 29.27
CA MET A 196 28.19 -7.43 29.30
C MET A 196 28.82 -7.39 30.70
N LEU A 197 28.80 -6.25 31.39
CA LEU A 197 29.31 -6.09 32.74
C LEU A 197 28.54 -6.96 33.73
N LYS A 198 27.20 -6.98 33.68
CA LYS A 198 26.37 -7.85 34.51
C LYS A 198 26.67 -9.32 34.28
N ALA A 199 26.87 -9.76 33.03
CA ALA A 199 27.28 -11.12 32.72
C ALA A 199 28.66 -11.52 33.34
N ASN A 200 29.46 -10.52 33.68
CA ASN A 200 30.79 -10.69 34.32
C ASN A 200 30.77 -10.35 35.82
N GLY A 201 29.60 -10.25 36.46
CA GLY A 201 29.46 -9.99 37.90
C GLY A 201 29.76 -8.56 38.31
N ILE A 202 29.62 -7.59 37.39
CA ILE A 202 29.77 -6.15 37.66
C ILE A 202 28.40 -5.52 37.49
N GLU A 203 27.82 -5.08 38.59
CA GLU A 203 26.47 -4.44 38.60
C GLU A 203 26.57 -2.96 39.01
N PRO A 204 25.61 -2.12 38.57
CA PRO A 204 25.48 -0.74 39.03
C PRO A 204 25.34 -0.68 40.57
N GLY A 205 25.95 0.31 41.21
CA GLY A 205 25.90 0.47 42.67
C GLY A 205 26.93 -0.38 43.44
N GLY A 206 27.72 -1.20 42.74
CA GLY A 206 28.84 -1.94 43.34
C GLY A 206 30.13 -1.06 43.47
N ASN A 207 31.26 -1.72 43.70
CA ASN A 207 32.58 -1.03 43.85
C ASN A 207 33.13 -0.47 42.53
N THR A 208 32.45 -0.73 41.39
CA THR A 208 32.88 -0.24 40.06
C THR A 208 32.10 1.03 39.74
N GLU A 209 32.84 2.09 39.44
CA GLU A 209 32.23 3.39 39.10
C GLU A 209 31.86 3.39 37.60
N LEU A 210 30.54 3.55 37.32
CA LEU A 210 29.99 3.59 35.97
C LEU A 210 29.64 5.01 35.58
N LEU A 211 30.45 5.62 34.69
CA LEU A 211 30.37 7.02 34.31
C LEU A 211 29.60 7.20 32.98
N PRO A 212 28.71 8.23 32.86
CA PRO A 212 27.95 8.48 31.67
C PRO A 212 28.73 9.28 30.61
N LEU A 213 30.02 9.01 30.44
CA LEU A 213 30.85 9.66 29.43
C LEU A 213 30.75 8.92 28.09
N ALA A 214 30.65 9.67 27.00
CA ALA A 214 30.49 9.14 25.65
C ALA A 214 31.51 9.74 24.66
N GLY A 215 31.76 9.07 23.55
CA GLY A 215 32.51 9.58 22.41
C GLY A 215 33.83 10.22 22.75
N ASP A 216 34.02 11.46 22.31
CA ASP A 216 35.29 12.19 22.51
C ASP A 216 35.56 12.53 23.99
N GLU A 217 34.53 12.71 24.79
CA GLU A 217 34.67 12.98 26.22
C GLU A 217 35.21 11.75 26.95
N ALA A 218 34.67 10.56 26.69
CA ALA A 218 35.19 9.30 27.21
C ALA A 218 36.65 9.05 26.76
N ALA A 219 36.98 9.36 25.49
CA ALA A 219 38.30 9.23 24.94
C ALA A 219 39.29 10.19 25.60
N ALA A 220 38.90 11.43 25.87
CA ALA A 220 39.73 12.41 26.56
C ALA A 220 39.97 11.98 28.03
N ALA A 221 38.90 11.55 28.72
CA ALA A 221 39.01 11.07 30.11
C ALA A 221 39.90 9.81 30.25
N LEU A 222 39.83 8.90 29.27
CA LEU A 222 40.76 7.77 29.24
C LEU A 222 42.16 8.19 28.93
N SER A 223 42.39 9.14 28.03
CA SER A 223 43.73 9.62 27.64
C SER A 223 44.46 10.35 28.77
N ASN A 224 43.75 11.12 29.60
CA ASN A 224 44.30 11.83 30.74
C ASN A 224 44.35 10.99 32.03
N GLY A 225 43.81 9.76 32.03
CA GLY A 225 43.78 8.86 33.17
C GLY A 225 42.69 9.12 34.21
N SER A 226 41.71 9.98 33.91
CA SER A 226 40.55 10.20 34.79
C SER A 226 39.65 8.98 34.90
N ILE A 227 39.68 8.09 33.91
CA ILE A 227 39.01 6.79 33.89
C ILE A 227 39.95 5.66 33.50
N ASP A 228 39.57 4.43 33.84
CA ASP A 228 40.41 3.25 33.62
C ASP A 228 40.01 2.48 32.36
N ALA A 229 38.74 2.54 31.92
CA ALA A 229 38.30 1.99 30.67
C ALA A 229 37.11 2.76 30.06
N ALA A 230 37.00 2.68 28.74
CA ALA A 230 35.92 3.27 27.97
C ALA A 230 35.28 2.24 27.05
N PHE A 231 33.94 2.11 27.09
CA PHE A 231 33.11 1.31 26.20
C PHE A 231 32.58 2.22 25.09
N LEU A 232 32.85 1.89 23.84
CA LEU A 232 32.46 2.70 22.69
C LEU A 232 31.82 1.82 21.62
N THR A 233 30.75 2.30 21.00
CA THR A 233 30.16 1.71 19.78
C THR A 233 29.82 2.82 18.76
N GLY A 234 29.38 2.43 17.57
CA GLY A 234 29.03 3.38 16.49
C GLY A 234 27.82 4.24 16.74
N ASP A 235 26.98 3.96 17.74
CA ASP A 235 25.79 4.76 18.05
C ASP A 235 26.13 6.04 18.82
N SER A 236 27.26 6.04 19.55
CA SER A 236 27.67 7.13 20.44
C SER A 236 29.09 7.63 20.19
N ALA A 237 29.87 7.01 19.33
CA ALA A 237 31.23 7.40 19.01
C ALA A 237 31.52 7.39 17.51
N GLN A 238 32.56 8.12 17.11
CA GLN A 238 33.03 8.19 15.73
C GLN A 238 34.20 7.23 15.51
N PRO A 239 34.39 6.66 14.31
CA PRO A 239 35.54 5.86 13.97
C PRO A 239 36.90 6.58 14.18
N PRO A 240 37.03 7.89 13.87
CA PRO A 240 38.27 8.62 14.16
C PRO A 240 38.64 8.66 15.63
N THR A 241 37.67 8.80 16.55
CA THR A 241 37.87 8.79 18.00
C THR A 241 38.45 7.46 18.45
N MET A 242 37.90 6.33 17.99
CA MET A 242 38.42 5.01 18.28
C MET A 242 39.82 4.81 17.71
N GLY A 243 40.07 5.27 16.47
CA GLY A 243 41.39 5.23 15.84
C GLY A 243 42.46 6.06 16.55
N LYS A 244 42.06 7.18 17.18
CA LYS A 244 42.96 8.01 18.02
C LYS A 244 43.33 7.26 19.30
N LEU A 245 42.39 6.68 20.02
CA LEU A 245 42.62 5.90 21.22
C LEU A 245 43.57 4.74 20.96
N TYR A 246 43.35 4.04 19.85
CA TYR A 246 44.19 2.91 19.46
C TYR A 246 45.69 3.30 19.27
N ARG A 247 45.97 4.54 18.83
CA ARG A 247 47.31 5.07 18.61
C ARG A 247 47.92 5.77 19.85
N THR A 248 47.12 5.90 20.93
CA THR A 248 47.57 6.60 22.15
C THR A 248 48.38 5.66 23.01
N PRO A 249 49.66 6.00 23.34
CA PRO A 249 50.51 5.19 24.20
C PRO A 249 49.89 4.92 25.57
N GLY A 250 50.03 3.70 26.04
CA GLY A 250 49.49 3.27 27.33
C GLY A 250 48.01 2.95 27.35
N ILE A 251 47.29 3.11 26.22
CA ILE A 251 45.92 2.64 26.02
C ILE A 251 45.98 1.33 25.25
N ARG A 252 45.20 0.35 25.71
CA ARG A 252 45.08 -0.97 25.11
C ARG A 252 43.67 -1.18 24.60
N PHE A 253 43.56 -1.99 23.55
CA PHE A 253 42.28 -2.43 23.00
C PHE A 253 41.97 -3.84 23.50
N PHE A 254 40.79 -4.05 24.06
CA PHE A 254 40.42 -5.32 24.68
C PHE A 254 40.12 -6.39 23.61
N ASP A 255 40.77 -7.55 23.75
CA ASP A 255 40.46 -8.74 22.96
C ASP A 255 39.48 -9.61 23.73
N PHE A 256 38.26 -9.80 23.16
CA PHE A 256 37.26 -10.67 23.72
C PHE A 256 37.62 -12.14 23.54
N THR A 257 38.58 -12.64 24.35
CA THR A 257 39.04 -14.03 24.31
C THR A 257 37.86 -15.03 24.41
N GLN A 258 36.76 -14.64 25.06
CA GLN A 258 35.55 -15.43 25.25
C GLN A 258 34.40 -15.05 24.25
N ALA A 259 34.74 -14.42 23.12
CA ALA A 259 33.73 -13.91 22.17
C ALA A 259 32.70 -14.96 21.77
N ASP A 260 33.11 -16.21 21.52
CA ASP A 260 32.18 -17.30 21.14
C ASP A 260 31.18 -17.64 22.24
N ALA A 261 31.59 -17.56 23.52
CA ALA A 261 30.70 -17.78 24.65
C ALA A 261 29.67 -16.65 24.78
N TYR A 262 30.08 -15.39 24.55
CA TYR A 262 29.16 -14.25 24.50
C TYR A 262 28.16 -14.40 23.39
N ALA A 263 28.59 -14.75 22.19
CA ALA A 263 27.64 -14.92 21.04
C ALA A 263 26.65 -16.07 21.23
N ARG A 264 27.01 -17.13 21.95
CA ARG A 264 26.07 -18.20 22.30
C ARG A 264 25.11 -17.80 23.41
N ARG A 265 25.55 -16.96 24.35
CA ARG A 265 24.69 -16.51 25.47
C ARG A 265 23.76 -15.38 25.07
N PHE A 266 24.17 -14.55 24.12
CA PHE A 266 23.45 -13.38 23.61
C PHE A 266 23.26 -13.53 22.09
N PRO A 267 22.14 -14.07 21.62
CA PRO A 267 21.94 -14.42 20.19
C PRO A 267 22.05 -13.23 19.24
N TYR A 268 21.83 -12.01 19.72
CA TYR A 268 22.01 -10.78 18.95
C TYR A 268 23.46 -10.38 18.71
N LEU A 269 24.44 -11.07 19.36
CA LEU A 269 25.85 -10.81 19.16
C LEU A 269 26.45 -11.72 18.09
N LYS A 270 27.34 -11.14 17.29
CA LYS A 270 28.22 -11.84 16.35
C LYS A 270 29.68 -11.68 16.79
N VAL A 271 30.48 -12.67 16.47
CA VAL A 271 31.96 -12.60 16.67
C VAL A 271 32.57 -12.00 15.42
N LEU A 272 33.29 -10.89 15.59
CA LEU A 272 34.06 -10.27 14.53
C LEU A 272 35.54 -10.46 14.80
N ASN A 273 36.35 -10.63 13.74
CA ASN A 273 37.78 -10.77 13.81
C ASN A 273 38.43 -9.56 13.14
N LEU A 274 39.08 -8.74 13.90
CA LEU A 274 39.93 -7.66 13.41
C LEU A 274 41.33 -8.22 13.12
N PRO A 275 41.75 -8.23 11.83
CA PRO A 275 43.06 -8.79 11.47
C PRO A 275 44.21 -8.00 12.08
N MET A 276 45.32 -8.65 12.29
CA MET A 276 46.57 -7.98 12.60
C MET A 276 46.93 -7.00 11.45
N GLY A 277 47.50 -5.84 11.79
CA GLY A 277 47.85 -4.79 10.84
C GLY A 277 46.67 -3.99 10.28
N ALA A 278 45.39 -4.26 10.69
CA ALA A 278 44.18 -3.66 10.11
C ALA A 278 44.16 -2.12 10.18
N PHE A 279 44.77 -1.51 11.16
CA PHE A 279 44.81 -0.05 11.31
C PHE A 279 46.09 0.60 10.74
N ASP A 280 47.22 -0.14 10.76
CA ASP A 280 48.51 0.33 10.24
C ASP A 280 49.37 -0.89 9.88
N LEU A 281 49.55 -1.14 8.60
CA LEU A 281 50.33 -2.28 8.11
C LEU A 281 51.83 -2.11 8.42
N ALA A 282 52.34 -0.87 8.33
CA ALA A 282 53.73 -0.61 8.55
C ALA A 282 54.17 -0.80 10.01
N LYS A 283 53.26 -0.45 10.93
CA LYS A 283 53.47 -0.61 12.37
C LYS A 283 52.90 -1.91 12.93
N ASN A 284 52.30 -2.74 12.05
CA ASN A 284 51.60 -3.95 12.41
C ASN A 284 50.58 -3.74 13.54
N LEU A 285 49.70 -2.74 13.38
CA LEU A 285 48.66 -2.41 14.38
C LEU A 285 47.30 -2.91 13.92
N PRO A 286 46.59 -3.77 14.69
CA PRO A 286 47.01 -4.45 15.91
C PRO A 286 48.14 -5.47 15.69
N GLU A 287 48.94 -5.70 16.71
CA GLU A 287 50.07 -6.65 16.67
C GLU A 287 49.60 -8.11 16.52
N HIS A 288 48.37 -8.39 16.94
CA HIS A 288 47.72 -9.71 16.86
C HIS A 288 46.27 -9.55 16.44
N ARG A 289 45.62 -10.65 16.03
CA ARG A 289 44.22 -10.67 15.75
C ARG A 289 43.43 -10.36 17.03
N ILE A 290 42.46 -9.42 16.92
CA ILE A 290 41.58 -9.05 18.03
C ILE A 290 40.19 -9.58 17.73
N ARG A 291 39.57 -10.27 18.67
CA ARG A 291 38.16 -10.70 18.59
C ARG A 291 37.28 -9.67 19.24
N LEU A 292 36.20 -9.33 18.57
CA LEU A 292 35.20 -8.39 19.02
C LEU A 292 33.83 -9.07 19.08
N ILE A 293 32.96 -8.56 19.90
CA ILE A 293 31.54 -8.88 19.90
C ILE A 293 30.77 -7.69 19.32
N ALA A 294 29.78 -7.97 18.48
CA ALA A 294 29.03 -6.95 17.78
C ALA A 294 27.57 -7.34 17.65
N PRO A 295 26.61 -6.55 18.12
CA PRO A 295 25.26 -6.61 17.59
C PRO A 295 25.24 -6.05 16.17
N THR A 296 24.15 -6.30 15.43
CA THR A 296 23.87 -5.56 14.20
C THR A 296 23.06 -4.31 14.52
N ALA A 297 23.26 -3.25 13.75
CA ALA A 297 22.29 -2.16 13.67
C ALA A 297 21.19 -2.55 12.70
N GLU A 298 19.96 -2.40 13.10
CA GLU A 298 18.78 -2.60 12.26
C GLU A 298 18.11 -1.27 11.94
N LEU A 299 17.54 -1.17 10.77
CA LEU A 299 16.67 -0.06 10.40
C LEU A 299 15.24 -0.43 10.81
N ILE A 300 14.80 0.11 11.95
CA ILE A 300 13.48 -0.15 12.52
C ILE A 300 12.52 0.95 12.10
N ALA A 301 11.33 0.56 11.67
CA ALA A 301 10.25 1.46 11.28
C ALA A 301 8.96 1.13 12.04
N ARG A 302 8.04 2.09 12.10
CA ARG A 302 6.68 1.82 12.54
C ARG A 302 5.97 0.91 11.54
N ASP A 303 5.16 -0.01 12.03
CA ASP A 303 4.27 -0.80 11.17
C ASP A 303 3.30 0.15 10.44
N GLY A 304 3.02 -0.14 9.17
CA GLY A 304 2.26 0.76 8.30
C GLY A 304 3.10 1.80 7.55
N LEU A 305 4.43 1.75 7.61
CA LEU A 305 5.29 2.51 6.69
C LEU A 305 4.93 2.16 5.24
N HIS A 306 4.73 3.19 4.40
CA HIS A 306 4.34 2.96 3.00
C HIS A 306 5.38 2.10 2.25
N PRO A 307 4.98 1.06 1.47
CA PRO A 307 5.90 0.12 0.80
C PRO A 307 6.97 0.79 -0.05
N ALA A 308 6.60 1.86 -0.78
CA ALA A 308 7.54 2.62 -1.59
C ALA A 308 8.63 3.32 -0.76
N LEU A 309 8.33 3.74 0.48
CA LEU A 309 9.30 4.32 1.40
C LEU A 309 10.19 3.24 2.03
N SER A 310 9.62 2.06 2.32
CA SER A 310 10.39 0.88 2.75
C SER A 310 11.44 0.51 1.69
N ASP A 311 11.03 0.34 0.43
CA ASP A 311 11.94 0.05 -0.69
C ASP A 311 13.04 1.12 -0.84
N LEU A 312 12.67 2.40 -0.74
CA LEU A 312 13.60 3.52 -0.88
C LEU A 312 14.62 3.59 0.28
N LEU A 313 14.17 3.29 1.50
CA LEU A 313 15.06 3.22 2.67
C LEU A 313 16.05 2.05 2.57
N ILE A 314 15.60 0.89 2.12
CA ILE A 314 16.48 -0.28 1.91
C ILE A 314 17.49 0.02 0.80
N GLU A 315 17.10 0.75 -0.25
CA GLU A 315 18.01 1.18 -1.30
C GLU A 315 19.04 2.19 -0.79
N ALA A 316 18.63 3.15 0.02
CA ALA A 316 19.54 4.05 0.70
C ALA A 316 20.50 3.29 1.61
N ALA A 317 20.00 2.27 2.33
CA ALA A 317 20.84 1.38 3.13
C ALA A 317 21.89 0.66 2.26
N LYS A 318 21.49 0.17 1.10
CA LYS A 318 22.42 -0.50 0.16
C LYS A 318 23.52 0.45 -0.36
N GLU A 319 23.16 1.70 -0.68
CA GLU A 319 24.13 2.70 -1.14
C GLU A 319 25.13 3.09 -0.04
N VAL A 320 24.65 3.23 1.21
CA VAL A 320 25.46 3.67 2.34
C VAL A 320 26.29 2.55 2.94
N HIS A 321 25.70 1.36 3.11
CA HIS A 321 26.29 0.25 3.87
C HIS A 321 26.77 -0.92 3.01
N GLY A 322 26.49 -0.93 1.70
CA GLY A 322 26.85 -2.05 0.82
C GLY A 322 28.35 -2.19 0.51
N ARG A 323 29.18 -1.24 0.92
CA ARG A 323 30.63 -1.29 0.65
C ARG A 323 31.35 -2.13 1.69
N ALA A 324 32.40 -2.85 1.24
CA ALA A 324 33.30 -3.53 2.16
C ALA A 324 34.03 -2.56 3.08
N ASN A 325 34.24 -2.98 4.31
CA ASN A 325 35.09 -2.30 5.30
C ASN A 325 35.84 -3.34 6.13
N LEU A 326 36.54 -2.91 7.19
CA LEU A 326 37.36 -3.81 8.05
C LEU A 326 36.51 -4.90 8.74
N MET A 327 35.19 -4.71 8.88
CA MET A 327 34.33 -5.57 9.69
C MET A 327 33.28 -6.29 8.85
N GLN A 328 33.09 -5.94 7.58
CA GLN A 328 32.08 -6.52 6.70
C GLN A 328 32.57 -6.66 5.26
N SER A 329 32.05 -7.65 4.56
CA SER A 329 32.27 -7.88 3.13
C SER A 329 31.41 -6.94 2.26
N ALA A 330 31.78 -6.82 0.98
CA ALA A 330 30.95 -6.07 0.04
C ALA A 330 29.56 -6.75 -0.13
N ASN A 331 28.50 -5.94 -0.11
CA ASN A 331 27.10 -6.39 -0.20
C ASN A 331 26.64 -7.33 0.92
N GLU A 332 27.33 -7.39 2.04
CA GLU A 332 26.88 -8.13 3.21
C GLU A 332 25.63 -7.46 3.84
N PHE A 333 25.59 -6.13 3.79
CA PHE A 333 24.46 -5.34 4.24
C PHE A 333 23.93 -4.43 3.12
N PRO A 334 22.62 -4.04 3.17
CA PRO A 334 21.60 -4.48 4.13
C PRO A 334 21.20 -5.95 3.89
N ALA A 335 20.80 -6.63 4.98
CA ALA A 335 20.40 -8.03 4.94
C ALA A 335 19.17 -8.27 5.82
N PRO A 336 18.28 -9.22 5.46
CA PRO A 336 17.07 -9.52 6.22
C PRO A 336 17.38 -10.36 7.46
N LEU A 337 18.35 -9.90 8.27
CA LEU A 337 18.67 -10.53 9.54
C LEU A 337 17.78 -9.90 10.60
N SER A 338 16.88 -10.70 11.15
CA SER A 338 16.02 -10.30 12.27
C SER A 338 16.50 -10.99 13.54
N HIS A 339 16.66 -10.19 14.59
CA HIS A 339 17.03 -10.71 15.91
C HIS A 339 15.91 -10.52 16.95
N GLU A 340 15.27 -9.34 16.97
CA GLU A 340 14.30 -8.96 18.00
C GLU A 340 12.99 -8.47 17.38
N PHE A 341 13.02 -7.87 16.19
CA PHE A 341 11.87 -7.31 15.50
C PHE A 341 11.50 -8.15 14.27
N ARG A 342 10.21 -8.23 13.98
CA ARG A 342 9.70 -8.88 12.77
C ARG A 342 10.18 -8.12 11.53
N ILE A 343 10.69 -8.83 10.54
CA ILE A 343 10.95 -8.23 9.22
C ILE A 343 9.62 -7.81 8.60
N SER A 344 9.54 -6.62 8.04
CA SER A 344 8.33 -6.18 7.32
C SER A 344 8.12 -7.00 6.06
N ASP A 345 6.84 -7.25 5.71
CA ASP A 345 6.49 -8.01 4.50
C ASP A 345 7.06 -7.33 3.23
N ASP A 346 7.09 -5.99 3.22
CA ASP A 346 7.68 -5.22 2.11
C ASP A 346 9.19 -5.39 2.02
N ALA A 347 9.90 -5.38 3.16
CA ALA A 347 11.32 -5.65 3.19
C ALA A 347 11.63 -7.08 2.74
N GLU A 348 10.87 -8.08 3.20
CA GLU A 348 11.02 -9.47 2.78
C GLU A 348 10.80 -9.62 1.27
N ARG A 349 9.76 -8.98 0.72
CA ARG A 349 9.50 -8.91 -0.72
C ARG A 349 10.68 -8.27 -1.46
N TYR A 350 11.19 -7.13 -0.94
CA TYR A 350 12.32 -6.42 -1.55
C TYR A 350 13.59 -7.28 -1.61
N TYR A 351 13.94 -7.98 -0.52
CA TYR A 351 15.11 -8.85 -0.48
C TYR A 351 14.98 -10.06 -1.41
N LYS A 352 13.75 -10.58 -1.62
CA LYS A 352 13.48 -11.71 -2.52
C LYS A 352 13.44 -11.31 -4.00
N SER A 353 12.81 -10.18 -4.32
CA SER A 353 12.44 -9.83 -5.71
C SER A 353 13.05 -8.51 -6.18
N GLY A 354 13.65 -7.73 -5.30
CA GLY A 354 14.12 -6.38 -5.57
C GLY A 354 12.99 -5.37 -5.66
N LYS A 355 13.28 -4.19 -6.24
CA LYS A 355 12.27 -3.15 -6.50
C LYS A 355 11.12 -3.67 -7.33
N GLY A 356 9.91 -3.23 -7.03
CA GLY A 356 8.74 -3.41 -7.89
C GLY A 356 9.01 -2.95 -9.32
N PHE A 357 8.39 -3.62 -10.31
CA PHE A 357 8.65 -3.37 -11.75
C PHE A 357 8.53 -1.88 -12.12
N LEU A 358 7.50 -1.19 -11.63
CA LEU A 358 7.29 0.23 -11.91
C LEU A 358 8.40 1.11 -11.34
N TYR A 359 8.86 0.83 -10.13
CA TYR A 359 9.94 1.57 -9.45
C TYR A 359 11.35 1.28 -9.99
N ARG A 360 11.48 0.24 -10.85
CA ARG A 360 12.74 -0.04 -11.57
C ARG A 360 12.89 0.77 -12.86
N THR A 361 11.76 1.10 -13.51
CA THR A 361 11.75 1.65 -14.86
C THR A 361 11.33 3.11 -14.90
N LEU A 362 10.59 3.59 -13.92
CA LEU A 362 10.04 4.94 -13.85
C LEU A 362 10.62 5.71 -12.66
N PRO A 363 10.72 7.06 -12.76
CA PRO A 363 10.99 7.90 -11.60
C PRO A 363 9.98 7.64 -10.47
N PHE A 364 10.42 7.78 -9.21
CA PHE A 364 9.66 7.44 -8.02
C PHE A 364 8.21 8.00 -8.02
N TRP A 365 8.02 9.27 -8.39
CA TRP A 365 6.72 9.91 -8.40
C TRP A 365 5.78 9.37 -9.49
N ILE A 366 6.31 9.04 -10.69
CA ILE A 366 5.54 8.41 -11.77
C ILE A 366 5.17 6.97 -11.40
N ALA A 367 6.12 6.22 -10.85
CA ALA A 367 5.88 4.85 -10.40
C ALA A 367 4.78 4.79 -9.34
N SER A 368 4.84 5.67 -8.35
CA SER A 368 3.81 5.78 -7.30
C SER A 368 2.44 6.21 -7.84
N LEU A 369 2.41 7.09 -8.84
CA LEU A 369 1.16 7.47 -9.52
C LEU A 369 0.60 6.30 -10.34
N ALA A 370 1.45 5.64 -11.14
CA ALA A 370 1.06 4.51 -11.98
C ALA A 370 0.53 3.34 -11.16
N ASP A 371 1.18 3.01 -10.05
CA ASP A 371 0.76 1.94 -9.14
C ASP A 371 -0.67 2.18 -8.62
N ARG A 372 -0.98 3.39 -8.19
CA ARG A 372 -2.34 3.79 -7.76
C ARG A 372 -3.35 3.75 -8.89
N VAL A 373 -2.98 4.25 -10.08
CA VAL A 373 -3.87 4.26 -11.25
C VAL A 373 -4.19 2.83 -11.69
N ILE A 374 -3.21 1.92 -11.70
CA ILE A 374 -3.43 0.52 -12.05
C ILE A 374 -4.38 -0.16 -11.07
N VAL A 375 -4.17 0.02 -9.76
CA VAL A 375 -5.04 -0.55 -8.73
C VAL A 375 -6.48 -0.05 -8.86
N LEU A 376 -6.68 1.21 -9.26
CA LEU A 376 -8.01 1.77 -9.52
C LEU A 376 -8.61 1.26 -10.85
N LEU A 377 -7.81 1.21 -11.89
CA LEU A 377 -8.27 0.95 -13.27
C LEU A 377 -8.63 -0.51 -13.52
N VAL A 378 -7.89 -1.46 -12.92
CA VAL A 378 -8.12 -2.90 -13.12
C VAL A 378 -9.52 -3.33 -12.67
N PRO A 379 -10.02 -3.03 -11.45
CA PRO A 379 -11.38 -3.36 -11.04
C PRO A 379 -12.45 -2.71 -11.93
N ILE A 380 -12.21 -1.48 -12.36
CA ILE A 380 -13.14 -0.77 -13.27
C ILE A 380 -13.25 -1.52 -14.60
N ILE A 381 -12.14 -1.89 -15.22
CA ILE A 381 -12.11 -2.62 -16.49
C ILE A 381 -12.78 -3.99 -16.35
N VAL A 382 -12.47 -4.72 -15.27
CA VAL A 382 -13.02 -6.06 -15.00
C VAL A 382 -14.55 -6.04 -14.86
N VAL A 383 -15.13 -4.96 -14.31
CA VAL A 383 -16.60 -4.80 -14.19
C VAL A 383 -17.19 -4.23 -15.46
N LEU A 384 -16.54 -3.30 -16.11
CA LEU A 384 -17.06 -2.53 -17.23
C LEU A 384 -17.18 -3.37 -18.53
N ILE A 385 -16.20 -4.24 -18.79
CA ILE A 385 -16.23 -5.09 -20.01
C ILE A 385 -17.39 -6.07 -19.99
N PRO A 386 -17.64 -6.91 -18.95
CA PRO A 386 -18.82 -7.75 -18.87
C PRO A 386 -20.12 -6.92 -18.79
N GLY A 387 -20.07 -5.77 -18.09
CA GLY A 387 -21.20 -4.85 -17.98
C GLY A 387 -21.71 -4.41 -19.36
N PHE A 388 -20.83 -3.94 -20.22
CA PHE A 388 -21.21 -3.54 -21.59
C PHE A 388 -21.81 -4.67 -22.42
N ARG A 389 -21.41 -5.93 -22.19
CA ARG A 389 -22.00 -7.09 -22.86
C ARG A 389 -23.40 -7.42 -22.35
N LEU A 390 -23.67 -7.20 -21.06
CA LEU A 390 -24.96 -7.51 -20.42
C LEU A 390 -26.05 -6.47 -20.75
N VAL A 391 -25.67 -5.18 -20.90
CA VAL A 391 -26.63 -4.09 -21.17
C VAL A 391 -27.59 -4.36 -22.35
N PRO A 392 -27.11 -4.75 -23.56
CA PRO A 392 -28.01 -5.01 -24.69
C PRO A 392 -28.94 -6.19 -24.42
N GLY A 393 -28.49 -7.18 -23.65
CA GLY A 393 -29.32 -8.34 -23.25
C GLY A 393 -30.44 -7.93 -22.29
N LEU A 394 -30.13 -7.20 -21.24
CA LEU A 394 -31.10 -6.68 -20.27
C LEU A 394 -32.11 -5.74 -20.91
N TYR A 395 -31.63 -4.84 -21.78
CA TYR A 395 -32.52 -3.92 -22.53
C TYR A 395 -33.48 -4.69 -23.41
N ARG A 396 -33.02 -5.67 -24.21
CA ARG A 396 -33.86 -6.55 -25.05
C ARG A 396 -34.88 -7.32 -24.21
N TRP A 397 -34.43 -7.94 -23.12
CA TRP A 397 -35.31 -8.67 -22.22
C TRP A 397 -36.42 -7.79 -21.64
N ARG A 398 -36.06 -6.57 -21.21
CA ARG A 398 -37.04 -5.62 -20.65
C ARG A 398 -38.08 -5.16 -21.66
N VAL A 399 -37.67 -4.82 -22.90
CA VAL A 399 -38.60 -4.42 -23.95
C VAL A 399 -39.53 -5.58 -24.31
N ARG A 400 -38.98 -6.79 -24.49
CA ARG A 400 -39.79 -7.98 -24.76
C ARG A 400 -40.74 -8.31 -23.61
N SER A 401 -40.29 -8.22 -22.37
CA SER A 401 -41.15 -8.48 -21.20
C SER A 401 -42.36 -7.57 -21.12
N ARG A 402 -42.27 -6.31 -21.59
CA ARG A 402 -43.43 -5.41 -21.70
C ARG A 402 -44.39 -5.89 -22.76
N ILE A 403 -43.92 -6.26 -23.93
CA ILE A 403 -44.73 -6.78 -25.02
C ILE A 403 -45.46 -8.06 -24.59
N TYR A 404 -44.74 -9.01 -23.99
CA TYR A 404 -45.30 -10.28 -23.53
C TYR A 404 -46.35 -10.14 -22.43
N LYS A 405 -46.22 -9.14 -21.53
CA LYS A 405 -47.27 -8.87 -20.53
C LYS A 405 -48.60 -8.45 -21.18
N ILE A 406 -48.52 -7.63 -22.23
CA ILE A 406 -49.70 -7.20 -22.97
C ILE A 406 -50.28 -8.37 -23.79
N TYR A 407 -49.44 -9.16 -24.44
CA TYR A 407 -49.81 -10.37 -25.14
C TYR A 407 -50.53 -11.36 -24.20
N GLY A 408 -50.03 -11.55 -22.98
CA GLY A 408 -50.70 -12.40 -21.99
C GLY A 408 -52.14 -11.94 -21.66
N ALA A 409 -52.31 -10.62 -21.50
CA ALA A 409 -53.64 -10.04 -21.26
C ALA A 409 -54.58 -10.18 -22.51
N LEU A 410 -54.03 -10.00 -23.72
CA LEU A 410 -54.78 -10.14 -24.97
C LEU A 410 -55.22 -11.59 -25.20
N ILE A 411 -54.34 -12.58 -25.00
CA ILE A 411 -54.63 -14.00 -25.08
C ILE A 411 -55.71 -14.42 -24.06
N ALA A 412 -55.70 -13.84 -22.84
CA ALA A 412 -56.72 -14.08 -21.85
C ALA A 412 -58.09 -13.63 -22.34
N ILE A 413 -58.21 -12.41 -22.93
CA ILE A 413 -59.46 -11.92 -23.54
C ILE A 413 -59.89 -12.81 -24.70
N GLU A 414 -58.97 -13.21 -25.57
CA GLU A 414 -59.27 -14.11 -26.71
C GLU A 414 -59.78 -15.46 -26.23
N ARG A 415 -59.21 -16.03 -25.17
CA ARG A 415 -59.68 -17.30 -24.59
C ARG A 415 -61.04 -17.16 -23.96
N GLU A 416 -61.31 -16.06 -23.24
CA GLU A 416 -62.64 -15.77 -22.68
C GLU A 416 -63.67 -15.55 -23.80
N ALA A 417 -63.28 -14.89 -24.90
CA ALA A 417 -64.15 -14.70 -26.08
C ALA A 417 -64.49 -16.02 -26.80
N MET A 418 -63.69 -17.06 -26.68
CA MET A 418 -63.89 -18.37 -27.25
C MET A 418 -64.95 -19.23 -26.48
N THR A 419 -65.21 -18.91 -25.23
CA THR A 419 -66.17 -19.67 -24.36
C THR A 419 -67.66 -19.24 -24.57
N ASP A 420 -67.91 -18.48 -25.60
CA ASP A 420 -69.26 -17.98 -25.99
C ASP A 420 -69.96 -17.15 -24.88
N PRO A 421 -69.34 -16.01 -24.50
CA PRO A 421 -69.81 -15.14 -23.44
C PRO A 421 -71.16 -14.52 -23.80
N ASP A 422 -72.00 -14.23 -22.82
CA ASP A 422 -73.24 -13.48 -23.00
C ASP A 422 -72.96 -12.01 -23.41
N THR A 423 -74.05 -11.26 -23.77
CA THR A 423 -73.88 -9.88 -24.26
C THR A 423 -73.24 -8.94 -23.26
N VAL A 424 -73.51 -9.09 -21.95
CA VAL A 424 -72.90 -8.26 -20.87
C VAL A 424 -71.42 -8.59 -20.69
N GLN A 425 -71.09 -9.87 -20.76
CA GLN A 425 -69.68 -10.32 -20.67
C GLN A 425 -68.90 -9.88 -21.91
N ARG A 426 -69.48 -9.87 -23.10
CA ARG A 426 -68.78 -9.36 -24.30
C ARG A 426 -68.57 -7.87 -24.25
N ASP A 427 -69.48 -7.05 -23.75
CA ASP A 427 -69.20 -5.63 -23.55
C ASP A 427 -68.12 -5.35 -22.57
N ALA A 428 -68.03 -6.10 -21.46
CA ALA A 428 -66.94 -6.04 -20.53
C ALA A 428 -65.53 -6.45 -21.11
N LEU A 429 -65.57 -7.46 -22.05
CA LEU A 429 -64.31 -7.85 -22.77
C LEU A 429 -63.85 -6.79 -23.76
N ILE A 430 -64.80 -6.10 -24.43
CA ILE A 430 -64.51 -4.97 -25.34
C ILE A 430 -63.92 -3.81 -24.56
N GLU A 431 -64.49 -3.46 -23.40
CA GLU A 431 -63.87 -2.41 -22.52
C GLU A 431 -62.44 -2.74 -22.04
N ARG A 432 -62.23 -3.99 -21.65
CA ARG A 432 -60.87 -4.46 -21.30
C ARG A 432 -59.95 -4.41 -22.52
N LEU A 433 -60.39 -4.69 -23.70
CA LEU A 433 -59.60 -4.61 -24.94
C LEU A 433 -59.29 -3.15 -25.29
N ASP A 434 -60.21 -2.22 -25.08
CA ASP A 434 -60.02 -0.79 -25.28
C ASP A 434 -58.96 -0.23 -24.32
N ASP A 435 -58.94 -0.69 -23.06
CA ASP A 435 -57.89 -0.35 -22.09
C ASP A 435 -56.53 -0.87 -22.54
N ILE A 436 -56.45 -2.09 -23.06
CA ILE A 436 -55.22 -2.65 -23.62
C ILE A 436 -54.76 -1.84 -24.83
N GLU A 437 -55.63 -1.50 -25.75
CA GLU A 437 -55.28 -0.70 -26.93
C GLU A 437 -54.85 0.70 -26.53
N GLY A 438 -55.49 1.33 -25.56
CA GLY A 438 -55.07 2.61 -24.99
C GLY A 438 -53.65 2.56 -24.42
N LYS A 439 -53.34 1.50 -23.66
CA LYS A 439 -51.96 1.28 -23.13
C LYS A 439 -50.95 1.05 -24.22
N VAL A 440 -51.26 0.30 -25.28
CA VAL A 440 -50.40 0.05 -26.42
C VAL A 440 -50.13 1.33 -27.21
N ASN A 441 -51.17 2.15 -27.45
CA ASN A 441 -51.02 3.42 -28.19
C ASN A 441 -50.18 4.47 -27.45
N GLN A 442 -50.17 4.43 -26.11
CA GLN A 442 -49.32 5.30 -25.28
C GLN A 442 -47.89 4.79 -25.10
N MET A 443 -47.61 3.54 -25.53
CA MET A 443 -46.32 2.90 -25.31
C MET A 443 -45.24 3.47 -26.23
N LYS A 444 -44.21 4.07 -25.64
CA LYS A 444 -43.00 4.48 -26.37
C LYS A 444 -42.17 3.25 -26.71
N MET A 445 -42.10 2.87 -27.97
CA MET A 445 -41.36 1.69 -28.43
C MET A 445 -40.17 2.10 -29.28
N PRO A 446 -39.00 1.48 -29.05
CA PRO A 446 -37.81 1.70 -29.91
C PRO A 446 -38.06 1.12 -31.31
N LEU A 447 -37.54 1.81 -32.33
CA LEU A 447 -37.75 1.44 -33.73
C LEU A 447 -37.33 -0.01 -34.06
N ALA A 448 -36.34 -0.51 -33.35
CA ALA A 448 -35.86 -1.90 -33.50
C ALA A 448 -36.87 -2.98 -33.12
N TYR A 449 -37.99 -2.62 -32.52
CA TYR A 449 -39.11 -3.54 -32.14
C TYR A 449 -40.44 -3.14 -32.80
N ALA A 450 -40.39 -2.32 -33.83
CA ALA A 450 -41.56 -1.87 -34.56
C ALA A 450 -42.39 -3.04 -35.10
N ASP A 451 -41.74 -4.06 -35.66
CA ASP A 451 -42.40 -5.23 -36.21
C ASP A 451 -43.27 -5.95 -35.16
N GLN A 452 -42.69 -6.18 -33.96
CA GLN A 452 -43.41 -6.83 -32.84
C GLN A 452 -44.57 -5.97 -32.34
N PHE A 453 -44.44 -4.64 -32.40
CA PHE A 453 -45.50 -3.71 -32.04
C PHE A 453 -46.63 -3.70 -33.04
N TYR A 454 -46.35 -3.73 -34.35
CA TYR A 454 -47.37 -3.79 -35.40
C TYR A 454 -48.13 -5.12 -35.36
N VAL A 455 -47.44 -6.25 -35.17
CA VAL A 455 -48.08 -7.57 -34.99
C VAL A 455 -49.01 -7.58 -33.77
N LEU A 456 -48.61 -6.94 -32.66
CA LEU A 456 -49.50 -6.81 -31.48
C LEU A 456 -50.74 -5.98 -31.80
N ARG A 457 -50.62 -4.86 -32.53
CA ARG A 457 -51.77 -4.02 -32.94
C ARG A 457 -52.70 -4.75 -33.89
N GLU A 458 -52.15 -5.50 -34.83
CA GLU A 458 -52.92 -6.31 -35.76
C GLU A 458 -53.72 -7.38 -35.01
N HIS A 459 -53.09 -8.04 -34.04
CA HIS A 459 -53.76 -9.03 -33.19
C HIS A 459 -54.87 -8.40 -32.31
N ILE A 460 -54.69 -7.21 -31.76
CA ILE A 460 -55.75 -6.45 -31.08
C ILE A 460 -56.95 -6.18 -32.03
N GLY A 461 -56.65 -5.74 -33.24
CA GLY A 461 -57.65 -5.52 -34.27
C GLY A 461 -58.42 -6.79 -34.61
N PHE A 462 -57.78 -7.91 -34.76
CA PHE A 462 -58.39 -9.21 -35.02
C PHE A 462 -59.28 -9.65 -33.86
N VAL A 463 -58.92 -9.57 -32.64
CA VAL A 463 -59.68 -9.90 -31.44
C VAL A 463 -60.91 -8.97 -31.35
N ARG A 464 -60.74 -7.66 -31.65
CA ARG A 464 -61.82 -6.69 -31.71
C ARG A 464 -62.87 -7.06 -32.75
N GLN A 465 -62.47 -7.33 -34.00
CA GLN A 465 -63.36 -7.71 -35.09
C GLN A 465 -64.16 -8.95 -34.73
N ARG A 466 -63.52 -9.94 -34.09
CA ARG A 466 -64.21 -11.18 -33.67
C ARG A 466 -65.28 -10.91 -32.60
N LEU A 467 -64.98 -10.10 -31.58
CA LEU A 467 -65.92 -9.73 -30.53
C LEU A 467 -67.08 -8.89 -31.05
N THR A 468 -66.83 -7.97 -32.02
CA THR A 468 -67.88 -7.12 -32.62
C THR A 468 -68.81 -7.91 -33.58
N LEU A 469 -68.30 -8.82 -34.42
CA LEU A 469 -69.07 -9.70 -35.28
C LEU A 469 -69.99 -10.65 -34.48
N ALA A 470 -69.42 -11.24 -33.39
CA ALA A 470 -70.18 -12.08 -32.50
C ALA A 470 -71.29 -11.31 -31.72
N ARG A 471 -71.08 -9.99 -31.46
CA ARG A 471 -72.05 -9.09 -30.85
C ARG A 471 -73.22 -8.80 -31.80
N SER A 472 -72.96 -8.47 -33.08
CA SER A 472 -73.97 -8.20 -34.05
C SER A 472 -74.86 -9.46 -34.30
N ALA A 473 -74.28 -10.64 -34.46
CA ALA A 473 -75.00 -11.90 -34.60
C ALA A 473 -75.91 -12.24 -33.40
N ALA A 474 -75.43 -11.93 -32.15
CA ALA A 474 -76.21 -12.13 -30.93
C ALA A 474 -77.44 -11.15 -30.82
N ILE A 475 -77.22 -9.91 -31.26
CA ILE A 475 -78.25 -8.89 -31.27
C ILE A 475 -79.35 -9.28 -32.34
N ASP A 476 -78.91 -9.72 -33.51
CA ASP A 476 -79.82 -10.13 -34.58
C ASP A 476 -80.63 -11.39 -34.17
N ALA A 477 -80.00 -12.37 -33.51
CA ALA A 477 -80.67 -13.55 -32.98
C ALA A 477 -81.64 -13.22 -31.83
N GLN A 478 -81.39 -12.18 -31.06
CA GLN A 478 -82.32 -11.72 -30.01
C GLN A 478 -83.47 -10.91 -30.56
N ALA A 479 -83.24 -10.15 -31.64
CA ALA A 479 -84.30 -9.45 -32.36
C ALA A 479 -85.27 -10.41 -33.05
N ASP A 480 -84.76 -11.50 -33.69
CA ASP A 480 -85.57 -12.54 -34.30
C ASP A 480 -86.40 -13.34 -33.26
N SER A 481 -85.81 -13.61 -32.08
CA SER A 481 -86.52 -14.30 -31.00
C SER A 481 -87.73 -13.49 -30.43
N VAL A 482 -87.63 -12.16 -30.43
CA VAL A 482 -88.72 -11.24 -30.01
C VAL A 482 -89.84 -11.13 -31.05
N GLN A 483 -89.50 -11.26 -32.34
CA GLN A 483 -90.52 -11.23 -33.43
C GLN A 483 -91.32 -12.53 -33.54
N HIS A 484 -90.83 -13.66 -33.05
CA HIS A 484 -91.54 -14.94 -33.06
C HIS A 484 -92.34 -15.22 -31.79
N THR A 485 -92.37 -14.30 -30.81
CA THR A 485 -93.11 -14.43 -29.54
C THR A 485 -94.27 -13.44 -29.43
N THR A 486 -94.60 -12.69 -30.47
CA THR A 486 -95.83 -11.88 -30.64
C THR A 486 -96.72 -12.49 -31.73
#